data_3cb9171bca779ee60ffb8699a1bbacd7
#
_entry.id   3cb9171bca779ee60ffb8699a1bbacd7
#
_cell.length_a   1.000
_cell.length_b   1.000
_cell.length_c   1.000
_cell.angle_alpha   90.00
_cell.angle_beta   90.00
_cell.angle_gamma   90.00
#
_symmetry.space_group_name_H-M   'P 1'
#
loop_
_entity.id
_entity.type
_entity.pdbx_description
1 polymer ?
#
loop_
_entity_poly.entity_id
_entity_poly.type
_entity_poly.pdbx_seq_one_letter_code
_entity_poly.pdbx_strand_id
1 'polypeptide(L)'
;MQMMRWGMPSPAFVLKGKKTDKGVTNVRNTTSPHWRRWLGPAHRCVVPFTRFSEYQTIKGEKPKSVWFAPTGPQETLFFAGIWTNWTSVRKLKEGETTDNLFAFLTVEPNGVVAPIHPKAMPVILRSPEALAHWLDAPVEEALKLQRPFPDDGLKIVDGPG
;
A
#
# COMPACT_ATOMS: atom_id res chain seq x y z
N MET A 1 -2.53 3.15 -17.89
CA MET A 1 -2.25 3.80 -16.58
C MET A 1 -3.44 4.66 -16.23
N GLN A 2 -3.88 4.65 -14.97
CA GLN A 2 -5.08 5.37 -14.51
C GLN A 2 -4.76 6.09 -13.19
N MET A 3 -5.25 7.32 -13.04
CA MET A 3 -5.18 8.05 -11.78
C MET A 3 -6.25 7.55 -10.83
N MET A 4 -5.88 7.27 -9.59
CA MET A 4 -6.79 6.79 -8.54
C MET A 4 -6.55 7.56 -7.25
N ARG A 5 -7.56 7.60 -6.38
CA ARG A 5 -7.47 8.23 -5.06
C ARG A 5 -7.03 7.21 -4.02
N TRP A 6 -6.02 7.56 -3.24
CA TRP A 6 -5.49 6.66 -2.22
C TRP A 6 -6.42 6.55 -1.00
N GLY A 7 -6.74 5.34 -0.63
CA GLY A 7 -7.61 4.99 0.48
C GLY A 7 -8.85 4.21 0.06
N MET A 8 -8.82 2.89 0.26
CA MET A 8 -9.95 1.99 0.02
C MET A 8 -11.09 2.24 1.03
N PRO A 9 -12.33 1.80 0.73
CA PRO A 9 -13.44 1.95 1.67
C PRO A 9 -13.14 1.32 3.03
N SER A 10 -13.43 2.05 4.09
CA SER A 10 -13.28 1.54 5.46
C SER A 10 -14.34 0.50 5.80
N PRO A 11 -14.05 -0.47 6.68
CA PRO A 11 -15.05 -1.39 7.21
C PRO A 11 -16.20 -0.66 7.89
N ALA A 12 -17.41 -1.20 7.78
CA ALA A 12 -18.63 -0.56 8.31
C ALA A 12 -18.52 -0.24 9.82
N PHE A 13 -17.89 -1.11 10.61
CA PHE A 13 -17.73 -0.86 12.06
C PHE A 13 -16.82 0.35 12.35
N VAL A 14 -15.86 0.67 11.47
CA VAL A 14 -15.00 1.85 11.57
C VAL A 14 -15.78 3.13 11.28
N LEU A 15 -16.80 3.05 10.43
CA LEU A 15 -17.63 4.19 10.00
C LEU A 15 -18.78 4.51 10.92
N LYS A 16 -19.08 3.64 11.89
CA LYS A 16 -20.18 3.84 12.82
C LYS A 16 -20.08 5.21 13.52
N GLY A 17 -21.11 6.04 13.35
CA GLY A 17 -21.17 7.39 13.90
C GLY A 17 -20.31 8.45 13.19
N LYS A 18 -19.64 8.10 12.09
CA LYS A 18 -18.84 9.03 11.30
C LYS A 18 -19.58 9.53 10.06
N LYS A 19 -19.42 10.81 9.76
CA LYS A 19 -19.98 11.46 8.57
C LYS A 19 -19.06 11.35 7.34
N THR A 20 -17.81 10.91 7.53
CA THR A 20 -16.81 10.80 6.46
C THR A 20 -16.04 9.49 6.58
N ASP A 21 -15.65 8.96 5.43
CA ASP A 21 -14.69 7.87 5.30
C ASP A 21 -13.36 8.41 4.77
N LYS A 22 -12.36 8.52 5.63
CA LYS A 22 -11.01 8.95 5.24
C LYS A 22 -10.27 7.91 4.39
N GLY A 23 -10.78 6.68 4.36
CA GLY A 23 -10.22 5.54 3.65
C GLY A 23 -9.10 4.82 4.40
N VAL A 24 -8.87 3.58 3.98
CA VAL A 24 -7.79 2.73 4.45
C VAL A 24 -6.71 2.68 3.39
N THR A 25 -5.51 3.16 3.72
CA THR A 25 -4.39 3.28 2.79
C THR A 25 -3.54 2.02 2.69
N ASN A 26 -3.57 1.17 3.73
CA ASN A 26 -2.75 -0.04 3.83
C ASN A 26 -3.62 -1.24 4.22
N VAL A 27 -3.46 -2.34 3.50
CA VAL A 27 -4.19 -3.59 3.73
C VAL A 27 -3.21 -4.66 4.19
N ARG A 28 -3.32 -5.08 5.46
CA ARG A 28 -2.47 -6.11 6.06
C ARG A 28 -3.17 -7.47 6.16
N ASN A 29 -4.35 -7.47 6.73
CA ASN A 29 -5.10 -8.70 6.99
C ASN A 29 -5.92 -9.13 5.78
N THR A 30 -5.31 -9.87 4.88
CA THR A 30 -5.96 -10.36 3.66
C THR A 30 -6.93 -11.53 3.89
N THR A 31 -7.06 -12.02 5.12
CA THR A 31 -8.10 -13.00 5.51
C THR A 31 -9.41 -12.33 5.91
N SER A 32 -9.40 -11.02 6.16
CA SER A 32 -10.61 -10.27 6.52
C SER A 32 -11.66 -10.34 5.42
N PRO A 33 -12.93 -10.70 5.74
CA PRO A 33 -14.03 -10.70 4.77
C PRO A 33 -14.22 -9.36 4.06
N HIS A 34 -13.89 -8.25 4.72
CA HIS A 34 -13.97 -6.91 4.14
C HIS A 34 -13.05 -6.77 2.92
N TRP A 35 -11.80 -7.27 3.00
CA TRP A 35 -10.83 -7.18 1.92
C TRP A 35 -10.97 -8.28 0.88
N ARG A 36 -11.42 -9.49 1.28
CA ARG A 36 -11.53 -10.65 0.39
C ARG A 36 -12.32 -10.35 -0.88
N ARG A 37 -13.34 -9.52 -0.83
CA ARG A 37 -14.17 -9.15 -1.98
C ARG A 37 -13.40 -8.40 -3.08
N TRP A 38 -12.24 -7.80 -2.78
CA TRP A 38 -11.41 -7.06 -3.72
C TRP A 38 -10.06 -7.71 -4.00
N LEU A 39 -9.83 -8.93 -3.55
CA LEU A 39 -8.56 -9.63 -3.78
C LEU A 39 -8.52 -10.39 -5.10
N GLY A 40 -9.63 -10.50 -5.82
CA GLY A 40 -9.67 -11.13 -7.14
C GLY A 40 -8.95 -10.31 -8.24
N PRO A 41 -8.60 -10.92 -9.37
CA PRO A 41 -7.85 -10.26 -10.46
C PRO A 41 -8.48 -8.96 -10.97
N ALA A 42 -9.82 -8.87 -11.00
CA ALA A 42 -10.54 -7.68 -11.45
C ALA A 42 -10.28 -6.42 -10.59
N HIS A 43 -9.83 -6.59 -9.34
CA HIS A 43 -9.59 -5.53 -8.38
C HIS A 43 -8.14 -5.40 -7.94
N ARG A 44 -7.23 -6.16 -8.53
CA ARG A 44 -5.80 -6.00 -8.24
C ARG A 44 -5.17 -4.96 -9.17
N CYS A 45 -4.24 -4.21 -8.63
CA CYS A 45 -3.48 -3.21 -9.35
C CYS A 45 -2.03 -3.20 -8.87
N VAL A 46 -1.20 -2.47 -9.57
CA VAL A 46 0.19 -2.19 -9.18
C VAL A 46 0.41 -0.68 -9.18
N VAL A 47 1.16 -0.19 -8.19
CA VAL A 47 1.45 1.24 -8.03
C VAL A 47 2.94 1.46 -8.25
N PRO A 48 3.36 2.17 -9.30
CA PRO A 48 4.78 2.39 -9.58
C PRO A 48 5.41 3.34 -8.56
N PHE A 49 6.66 3.06 -8.18
CA PHE A 49 7.45 3.95 -7.35
C PHE A 49 8.94 3.84 -7.69
N THR A 50 9.69 4.90 -7.41
CA THR A 50 11.16 4.94 -7.45
C THR A 50 11.76 5.06 -6.06
N ARG A 51 11.02 5.61 -5.11
CA ARG A 51 11.33 5.69 -3.69
C ARG A 51 10.04 5.87 -2.89
N PHE A 52 10.08 5.50 -1.62
CA PHE A 52 8.97 5.72 -0.68
C PHE A 52 9.50 6.15 0.68
N SER A 53 8.65 6.72 1.51
CA SER A 53 9.02 7.14 2.86
C SER A 53 8.15 6.50 3.92
N GLU A 54 8.77 6.32 5.09
CA GLU A 54 8.09 5.96 6.34
C GLU A 54 8.46 6.96 7.43
N TYR A 55 7.57 7.15 8.38
CA TYR A 55 7.83 8.02 9.51
C TYR A 55 8.56 7.27 10.62
N GLN A 56 9.74 7.76 10.97
CA GLN A 56 10.44 7.35 12.17
C GLN A 56 9.94 8.18 13.36
N THR A 57 9.43 7.51 14.38
CA THR A 57 9.00 8.15 15.62
C THR A 57 9.99 7.83 16.73
N ILE A 58 10.69 8.85 17.22
CA ILE A 58 11.60 8.76 18.38
C ILE A 58 10.94 9.51 19.53
N LYS A 59 10.91 8.90 20.71
CA LYS A 59 10.31 9.54 21.91
C LYS A 59 10.99 10.87 22.20
N GLY A 60 10.21 11.95 22.27
CA GLY A 60 10.72 13.31 22.55
C GLY A 60 11.16 14.09 21.32
N GLU A 61 11.08 13.52 20.12
CA GLU A 61 11.38 14.19 18.86
C GLU A 61 10.16 14.30 17.96
N LYS A 62 10.20 15.24 17.01
CA LYS A 62 9.21 15.30 15.93
C LYS A 62 9.43 14.13 14.98
N PRO A 63 8.36 13.46 14.49
CA PRO A 63 8.49 12.41 13.49
C PRO A 63 9.28 12.90 12.26
N LYS A 64 10.20 12.06 11.79
CA LYS A 64 11.02 12.34 10.59
C LYS A 64 10.64 11.37 9.47
N SER A 65 10.54 11.88 8.24
CA SER A 65 10.42 11.03 7.06
C SER A 65 11.79 10.43 6.74
N VAL A 66 11.85 9.11 6.66
CA VAL A 66 13.02 8.37 6.18
C VAL A 66 12.66 7.75 4.83
N TRP A 67 13.52 7.95 3.84
CA TRP A 67 13.28 7.53 2.47
C TRP A 67 14.04 6.27 2.10
N PHE A 68 13.39 5.42 1.34
CA PHE A 68 13.92 4.15 0.87
C PHE A 68 13.86 4.09 -0.65
N ALA A 69 14.87 3.51 -1.25
CA ALA A 69 14.95 3.24 -2.68
C ALA A 69 15.55 1.86 -2.97
N PRO A 70 15.35 1.30 -4.18
CA PRO A 70 16.04 0.10 -4.61
C PRO A 70 17.55 0.25 -4.55
N THR A 71 18.27 -0.83 -4.25
CA THR A 71 19.74 -0.85 -4.18
C THR A 71 20.38 -0.93 -5.55
N GLY A 72 19.78 -1.28 -6.58
CA GLY A 72 20.35 -1.37 -7.93
C GLY A 72 20.42 -0.04 -8.67
N PRO A 73 20.64 -0.07 -9.99
CA PRO A 73 20.46 1.09 -10.85
C PRO A 73 19.07 1.67 -10.64
N GLN A 74 18.90 2.96 -10.94
CA GLN A 74 17.59 3.59 -10.81
C GLN A 74 16.56 2.84 -11.65
N GLU A 75 15.61 2.21 -10.97
CA GLU A 75 14.54 1.43 -11.58
C GLU A 75 13.19 1.80 -10.95
N THR A 76 12.12 1.57 -11.70
CA THR A 76 10.76 1.66 -11.19
C THR A 76 10.35 0.29 -10.67
N LEU A 77 10.03 0.24 -9.39
CA LEU A 77 9.39 -0.91 -8.76
C LEU A 77 7.90 -0.65 -8.56
N PHE A 78 7.18 -1.65 -8.05
CA PHE A 78 5.74 -1.55 -7.90
C PHE A 78 5.31 -2.06 -6.52
N PHE A 79 4.30 -1.40 -5.93
CA PHE A 79 3.57 -1.94 -4.80
C PHE A 79 2.41 -2.80 -5.30
N ALA A 80 2.19 -3.94 -4.66
CA ALA A 80 0.99 -4.75 -4.86
C ALA A 80 -0.21 -4.01 -4.25
N GLY A 81 -1.23 -3.73 -5.05
CA GLY A 81 -2.39 -2.97 -4.62
C GLY A 81 -3.72 -3.63 -4.98
N ILE A 82 -4.76 -3.11 -4.37
CA ILE A 82 -6.16 -3.41 -4.71
C ILE A 82 -6.90 -2.11 -4.96
N TRP A 83 -7.96 -2.17 -5.76
CA TRP A 83 -8.76 -1.01 -6.11
C TRP A 83 -10.23 -1.32 -6.27
N THR A 84 -11.08 -0.30 -6.18
CA THR A 84 -12.50 -0.37 -6.52
C THR A 84 -13.03 1.00 -6.91
N ASN A 85 -14.08 1.02 -7.74
CA ASN A 85 -14.88 2.23 -7.95
C ASN A 85 -15.88 2.34 -6.80
N TRP A 86 -15.94 3.48 -6.12
CA TRP A 86 -16.70 3.64 -4.89
C TRP A 86 -17.24 5.04 -4.70
N THR A 87 -18.46 5.14 -4.16
CA THR A 87 -19.09 6.40 -3.79
C THR A 87 -18.99 6.59 -2.27
N SER A 88 -18.44 7.71 -1.83
CA SER A 88 -18.26 8.01 -0.41
C SER A 88 -18.10 9.52 -0.15
N VAL A 89 -18.21 9.92 1.11
CA VAL A 89 -17.88 11.27 1.55
C VAL A 89 -16.51 11.24 2.20
N ARG A 90 -15.48 11.70 1.49
CA ARG A 90 -14.09 11.73 1.96
C ARG A 90 -13.80 12.95 2.85
N LYS A 91 -14.44 14.07 2.52
CA LYS A 91 -14.38 15.34 3.27
C LYS A 91 -15.77 15.98 3.22
N LEU A 92 -16.25 16.50 4.34
CA LEU A 92 -17.56 17.16 4.40
C LEU A 92 -17.66 18.31 3.40
N LYS A 93 -16.59 19.11 3.26
CA LYS A 93 -16.55 20.25 2.35
C LYS A 93 -16.65 19.85 0.86
N GLU A 94 -16.17 18.66 0.52
CA GLU A 94 -16.20 18.13 -0.85
C GLU A 94 -17.54 17.47 -1.19
N GLY A 95 -18.24 16.97 -0.15
CA GLY A 95 -19.48 16.22 -0.31
C GLY A 95 -19.24 14.80 -0.81
N GLU A 96 -20.27 14.18 -1.36
CA GLU A 96 -20.21 12.83 -1.92
C GLU A 96 -19.49 12.83 -3.27
N THR A 97 -18.54 11.91 -3.44
CA THR A 97 -17.80 11.71 -4.69
C THR A 97 -17.76 10.23 -5.05
N THR A 98 -17.67 9.95 -6.35
CA THR A 98 -17.46 8.60 -6.90
C THR A 98 -16.07 8.56 -7.52
N ASP A 99 -15.19 7.77 -6.92
CA ASP A 99 -13.78 7.70 -7.29
C ASP A 99 -13.33 6.26 -7.50
N ASN A 100 -12.29 6.08 -8.31
CA ASN A 100 -11.49 4.86 -8.26
C ASN A 100 -10.53 4.99 -7.08
N LEU A 101 -10.74 4.16 -6.07
CA LEU A 101 -9.96 4.13 -4.84
C LEU A 101 -8.97 2.98 -4.88
N PHE A 102 -7.79 3.16 -4.29
CA PHE A 102 -6.79 2.10 -4.16
C PHE A 102 -6.11 2.09 -2.79
N ALA A 103 -5.52 0.97 -2.43
CA ALA A 103 -4.60 0.82 -1.31
C ALA A 103 -3.53 -0.21 -1.66
N PHE A 104 -2.34 -0.14 -1.02
CA PHE A 104 -1.36 -1.21 -1.16
C PHE A 104 -1.51 -2.25 -0.06
N LEU A 105 -1.05 -3.47 -0.36
CA LEU A 105 -0.84 -4.47 0.66
C LEU A 105 0.42 -4.12 1.46
N THR A 106 0.37 -4.44 2.74
CA THR A 106 1.52 -4.34 3.65
C THR A 106 1.83 -5.70 4.26
N VAL A 107 3.04 -5.81 4.77
CA VAL A 107 3.59 -7.01 5.39
C VAL A 107 4.52 -6.58 6.53
N GLU A 108 5.01 -7.52 7.34
CA GLU A 108 6.06 -7.24 8.32
C GLU A 108 7.30 -6.63 7.64
N PRO A 109 7.96 -5.67 8.28
CA PRO A 109 9.11 -4.99 7.68
C PRO A 109 10.32 -5.91 7.60
N ASN A 110 11.14 -5.70 6.55
CA ASN A 110 12.46 -6.31 6.44
C ASN A 110 13.47 -5.63 7.37
N GLY A 111 14.73 -6.11 7.38
CA GLY A 111 15.80 -5.61 8.25
C GLY A 111 16.19 -4.15 7.99
N VAL A 112 15.89 -3.59 6.82
CA VAL A 112 16.16 -2.19 6.48
C VAL A 112 15.06 -1.25 6.96
N VAL A 113 13.80 -1.66 6.85
CA VAL A 113 12.64 -0.84 7.23
C VAL A 113 12.33 -0.93 8.72
N ALA A 114 12.50 -2.12 9.33
CA ALA A 114 12.11 -2.37 10.73
C ALA A 114 12.68 -1.38 11.75
N PRO A 115 13.94 -0.92 11.68
CA PRO A 115 14.48 0.07 12.61
C PRO A 115 13.77 1.43 12.55
N ILE A 116 13.16 1.75 11.41
CA ILE A 116 12.46 3.02 11.16
C ILE A 116 10.97 2.88 11.42
N HIS A 117 10.36 1.85 10.86
CA HIS A 117 8.93 1.58 10.97
C HIS A 117 8.69 0.09 11.31
N PRO A 118 8.67 -0.28 12.61
CA PRO A 118 8.65 -1.68 13.05
C PRO A 118 7.33 -2.41 12.77
N LYS A 119 6.27 -1.69 12.36
CA LYS A 119 4.93 -2.27 12.20
C LYS A 119 4.70 -2.92 10.86
N ALA A 120 5.18 -2.31 9.78
CA ALA A 120 4.85 -2.75 8.42
C ALA A 120 5.77 -2.14 7.37
N MET A 121 5.81 -2.77 6.20
CA MET A 121 6.32 -2.20 4.95
C MET A 121 5.36 -2.54 3.79
N PRO A 122 5.38 -1.78 2.68
CA PRO A 122 4.61 -2.15 1.50
C PRO A 122 5.09 -3.48 0.89
N VAL A 123 4.18 -4.22 0.28
CA VAL A 123 4.53 -5.39 -0.55
C VAL A 123 5.10 -4.90 -1.88
N ILE A 124 6.35 -5.21 -2.15
CA ILE A 124 7.11 -4.74 -3.32
C ILE A 124 7.25 -5.85 -4.35
N LEU A 125 6.95 -5.52 -5.59
CA LEU A 125 7.09 -6.39 -6.76
C LEU A 125 8.17 -5.80 -7.68
N ARG A 126 9.16 -6.63 -8.05
CA ARG A 126 10.30 -6.20 -8.86
C ARG A 126 10.28 -6.77 -10.29
N SER A 127 10.03 -8.07 -10.43
CA SER A 127 10.14 -8.73 -11.72
C SER A 127 8.86 -8.65 -12.54
N PRO A 128 8.93 -8.68 -13.88
CA PRO A 128 7.77 -8.82 -14.74
C PRO A 128 6.92 -10.04 -14.39
N GLU A 129 7.54 -11.16 -13.98
CA GLU A 129 6.87 -12.38 -13.55
C GLU A 129 6.06 -12.16 -12.26
N ALA A 130 6.62 -11.45 -11.28
CA ALA A 130 5.91 -11.10 -10.05
C ALA A 130 4.72 -10.18 -10.33
N LEU A 131 4.87 -9.20 -11.23
CA LEU A 131 3.79 -8.31 -11.66
C LEU A 131 2.66 -9.09 -12.33
N ALA A 132 2.97 -9.93 -13.30
CA ALA A 132 1.99 -10.77 -13.99
C ALA A 132 1.29 -11.72 -13.00
N HIS A 133 2.04 -12.34 -12.12
CA HIS A 133 1.50 -13.23 -11.09
C HIS A 133 0.54 -12.51 -10.14
N TRP A 134 0.91 -11.30 -9.68
CA TRP A 134 0.02 -10.48 -8.86
C TRP A 134 -1.27 -10.13 -9.59
N LEU A 135 -1.21 -9.73 -10.85
CA LEU A 135 -2.37 -9.27 -11.61
C LEU A 135 -3.30 -10.41 -12.04
N ASP A 136 -2.77 -11.58 -12.39
CA ASP A 136 -3.52 -12.62 -13.13
C ASP A 136 -3.76 -13.91 -12.34
N ALA A 137 -2.92 -14.26 -11.35
CA ALA A 137 -3.02 -15.53 -10.65
C ALA A 137 -4.29 -15.63 -9.77
N PRO A 138 -4.77 -16.86 -9.46
CA PRO A 138 -5.80 -17.05 -8.44
C PRO A 138 -5.42 -16.40 -7.12
N VAL A 139 -6.41 -15.99 -6.32
CA VAL A 139 -6.21 -15.19 -5.09
C VAL A 139 -5.14 -15.81 -4.17
N GLU A 140 -5.25 -17.09 -3.87
CA GLU A 140 -4.34 -17.76 -2.92
C GLU A 140 -2.90 -17.83 -3.45
N GLU A 141 -2.72 -17.95 -4.77
CA GLU A 141 -1.39 -17.91 -5.39
C GLU A 141 -0.82 -16.49 -5.41
N ALA A 142 -1.62 -15.49 -5.75
CA ALA A 142 -1.18 -14.08 -5.74
C ALA A 142 -0.77 -13.63 -4.32
N LEU A 143 -1.50 -14.06 -3.29
CA LEU A 143 -1.19 -13.70 -1.90
C LEU A 143 0.12 -14.28 -1.37
N LYS A 144 0.72 -15.26 -2.04
CA LYS A 144 2.09 -15.71 -1.73
C LYS A 144 3.15 -14.64 -1.95
N LEU A 145 2.83 -13.58 -2.71
CA LEU A 145 3.69 -12.40 -2.89
C LEU A 145 3.63 -11.43 -1.70
N GLN A 146 2.71 -11.61 -0.76
CA GLN A 146 2.62 -10.82 0.48
C GLN A 146 3.73 -11.27 1.46
N ARG A 147 4.95 -10.85 1.17
CA ARG A 147 6.17 -11.18 1.91
C ARG A 147 7.13 -9.99 1.91
N PRO A 148 8.01 -9.85 2.93
CA PRO A 148 8.99 -8.79 2.95
C PRO A 148 9.89 -8.80 1.72
N PHE A 149 10.22 -7.61 1.23
CA PHE A 149 11.24 -7.47 0.18
C PHE A 149 12.62 -7.79 0.77
N PRO A 150 13.54 -8.42 0.02
CA PRO A 150 14.86 -8.77 0.53
C PRO A 150 15.61 -7.57 1.12
N ASP A 151 16.34 -7.77 2.22
CA ASP A 151 17.07 -6.69 2.92
C ASP A 151 18.10 -5.99 2.01
N ASP A 152 18.79 -6.75 1.17
CA ASP A 152 19.74 -6.23 0.19
C ASP A 152 19.09 -5.51 -1.00
N GLY A 153 17.77 -5.58 -1.11
CA GLY A 153 17.00 -4.94 -2.17
C GLY A 153 16.66 -3.46 -1.93
N LEU A 154 16.79 -2.96 -0.69
CA LEU A 154 16.48 -1.58 -0.32
C LEU A 154 17.67 -0.90 0.38
N LYS A 155 17.75 0.41 0.22
CA LYS A 155 18.67 1.30 0.94
C LYS A 155 17.96 2.57 1.40
N ILE A 156 18.45 3.16 2.47
CA ILE A 156 18.03 4.49 2.91
C ILE A 156 18.69 5.53 1.99
N VAL A 157 17.92 6.53 1.58
CA VAL A 157 18.37 7.62 0.71
C VAL A 157 17.87 8.96 1.24
N ASP A 158 18.42 10.05 0.71
CA ASP A 158 17.93 11.38 0.98
C ASP A 158 16.52 11.58 0.40
N GLY A 159 15.73 12.41 1.05
CA GLY A 159 14.41 12.78 0.57
C GLY A 159 14.49 13.59 -0.74
N PRO A 160 13.33 13.80 -1.39
CA PRO A 160 13.26 14.74 -2.50
C PRO A 160 13.63 16.12 -1.99
N GLY A 161 14.54 16.78 -2.70
CA GLY A 161 14.89 18.18 -2.47
C GLY A 161 13.73 19.10 -2.76
#